data_b076a32ccabe2ed6d154facab76cb1c8
#
_entry.id   b076a32ccabe2ed6d154facab76cb1c8
#
_cell.length_a   1.000
_cell.length_b   1.000
_cell.length_c   1.000
_cell.angle_alpha   90.00
_cell.angle_beta   90.00
_cell.angle_gamma   90.00
#
_symmetry.space_group_name_H-M   'P 1'
#
loop_
_entity.id
_entity.type
_entity.pdbx_description
1 polymer ?
#
loop_
_entity_poly.entity_id
_entity_poly.type
_entity_poly.pdbx_seq_one_letter_code
_entity_poly.pdbx_strand_id
1 'polypeptide(L)'
;MTILIQRRGLLATIFSLFTSKGVLQGSNAAKGDGIFPADFVWGASTSSYQIEGAVEEDARGKSIWDAFSHTRGRVKNGDTGDVACDHYHRWHEDVDLLSSGNFTAYRFSTAWSRILPFGTGSIEHRGLDFYDRLVDRLLAKGLRPWLCLYQWDLPQTLQERGGWLCD
;
A
#
# COMPACT_ATOMS: atom_id res chain seq x y z
N MET A 1 10.51 -25.39 3.93
CA MET A 1 9.09 -25.63 3.66
C MET A 1 8.58 -24.40 2.94
N THR A 2 8.49 -24.47 1.61
CA THR A 2 8.10 -23.36 0.75
C THR A 2 6.60 -23.23 0.80
N ILE A 3 6.09 -22.14 1.37
CA ILE A 3 4.66 -21.86 1.35
C ILE A 3 4.34 -21.25 -0.01
N LEU A 4 3.73 -22.06 -0.89
CA LEU A 4 3.15 -21.58 -2.14
C LEU A 4 1.86 -20.83 -1.79
N ILE A 5 1.89 -19.52 -1.84
CA ILE A 5 0.69 -18.70 -1.71
C ILE A 5 -0.05 -18.77 -3.04
N GLN A 6 -1.17 -19.49 -3.05
CA GLN A 6 -2.05 -19.50 -4.22
C GLN A 6 -2.71 -18.13 -4.39
N ARG A 7 -2.60 -17.57 -5.60
CA ARG A 7 -2.97 -16.20 -6.02
C ARG A 7 -4.44 -15.77 -5.81
N ARG A 8 -5.27 -16.54 -5.14
CA ARG A 8 -6.72 -16.26 -4.99
C ARG A 8 -7.19 -15.95 -3.57
N GLY A 9 -6.27 -15.59 -2.66
CA GLY A 9 -6.63 -15.44 -1.26
C GLY A 9 -5.94 -14.32 -0.49
N LEU A 10 -5.49 -13.23 -1.13
CA LEU A 10 -4.74 -12.17 -0.43
C LEU A 10 -5.46 -11.68 0.85
N LEU A 11 -6.75 -11.44 0.80
CA LEU A 11 -7.52 -11.00 1.97
C LEU A 11 -7.70 -12.10 3.03
N ALA A 12 -7.79 -13.37 2.64
CA ALA A 12 -7.89 -14.50 3.57
C ALA A 12 -6.53 -14.87 4.19
N THR A 13 -5.44 -14.67 3.45
CA THR A 13 -4.07 -15.02 3.87
C THR A 13 -3.47 -13.98 4.82
N ILE A 14 -3.85 -12.70 4.69
CA ILE A 14 -3.38 -11.62 5.59
C ILE A 14 -3.81 -11.90 7.04
N PHE A 15 -5.01 -12.43 7.26
CA PHE A 15 -5.48 -12.73 8.62
C PHE A 15 -4.76 -13.93 9.27
N SER A 16 -4.22 -14.86 8.46
CA SER A 16 -3.50 -16.05 8.94
C SER A 16 -2.04 -15.78 9.30
N LEU A 17 -1.40 -14.74 8.74
CA LEU A 17 0.01 -14.43 8.98
C LEU A 17 0.28 -13.83 10.38
N PHE A 18 -0.74 -13.31 11.06
CA PHE A 18 -0.59 -12.76 12.41
C PHE A 18 -0.56 -13.82 13.52
N THR A 19 -0.86 -15.08 13.23
CA THR A 19 -0.95 -16.15 14.25
C THR A 19 0.18 -17.17 14.22
N SER A 20 1.05 -17.17 13.22
CA SER A 20 2.18 -18.09 13.15
C SER A 20 3.50 -17.44 13.64
N LYS A 21 4.01 -17.90 14.79
CA LYS A 21 5.38 -17.64 15.26
C LYS A 21 6.39 -18.34 14.32
N GLY A 22 6.52 -17.85 13.10
CA GLY A 22 7.55 -18.28 12.17
C GLY A 22 8.60 -17.18 12.03
N VAL A 23 9.72 -17.33 12.75
CA VAL A 23 10.91 -16.50 12.56
C VAL A 23 11.47 -16.79 11.18
N LEU A 24 11.22 -15.90 10.21
CA LEU A 24 11.97 -15.88 8.96
C LEU A 24 13.37 -15.32 9.27
N GLN A 25 14.36 -16.19 9.26
CA GLN A 25 15.77 -15.80 9.31
C GLN A 25 16.12 -15.08 8.00
N GLY A 26 16.04 -13.75 8.01
CA GLY A 26 16.60 -12.89 6.96
C GLY A 26 18.11 -12.76 7.19
N SER A 27 18.88 -13.28 6.26
CA SER A 27 20.33 -13.13 6.21
C SER A 27 20.72 -11.70 5.84
N ASN A 28 21.77 -11.20 6.50
CA ASN A 28 22.49 -9.94 6.28
C ASN A 28 21.84 -8.66 6.84
N ALA A 29 21.64 -8.62 8.16
CA ALA A 29 21.68 -7.34 8.86
C ALA A 29 23.12 -6.83 8.83
N ALA A 30 23.36 -5.63 8.29
CA ALA A 30 24.60 -4.92 8.45
C ALA A 30 24.95 -4.91 9.95
N LYS A 31 26.20 -5.25 10.32
CA LYS A 31 26.71 -5.10 11.67
C LYS A 31 26.70 -3.60 11.99
N GLY A 32 25.62 -3.12 12.57
CA GLY A 32 25.53 -1.77 13.11
C GLY A 32 26.46 -1.65 14.32
N ASP A 33 27.10 -0.52 14.47
CA ASP A 33 27.98 -0.16 15.58
C ASP A 33 27.24 -0.04 16.93
N GLY A 34 26.50 -1.07 17.32
CA GLY A 34 26.02 -1.27 18.69
C GLY A 34 24.90 -0.36 19.22
N ILE A 35 24.35 0.58 18.44
CA ILE A 35 23.27 1.49 18.88
C ILE A 35 21.91 0.81 18.79
N PHE A 36 21.68 -0.04 17.78
CA PHE A 36 20.43 -0.75 17.56
C PHE A 36 20.61 -2.26 17.70
N PRO A 37 19.58 -3.01 18.15
CA PRO A 37 19.58 -4.46 18.15
C PRO A 37 19.86 -5.04 16.75
N ALA A 38 20.45 -6.24 16.68
CA ALA A 38 20.79 -6.88 15.41
C ALA A 38 19.56 -7.21 14.54
N ASP A 39 18.38 -7.35 15.17
CA ASP A 39 17.08 -7.59 14.54
C ASP A 39 16.26 -6.33 14.31
N PHE A 40 16.84 -5.16 14.50
CA PHE A 40 16.16 -3.89 14.29
C PHE A 40 15.70 -3.76 12.83
N VAL A 41 14.42 -3.37 12.65
CA VAL A 41 13.79 -3.26 11.33
C VAL A 41 13.93 -1.83 10.79
N TRP A 42 14.73 -1.69 9.74
CA TRP A 42 14.84 -0.44 9.00
C TRP A 42 13.83 -0.43 7.88
N GLY A 43 12.90 0.53 7.90
CA GLY A 43 11.83 0.59 6.91
C GLY A 43 11.49 1.99 6.48
N ALA A 44 10.86 2.07 5.31
CA ALA A 44 10.19 3.27 4.83
C ALA A 44 8.67 3.09 4.87
N SER A 45 7.92 4.20 4.84
CA SER A 45 6.47 4.19 4.84
C SER A 45 5.91 5.20 3.86
N THR A 46 4.87 4.78 3.13
CA THR A 46 4.10 5.65 2.24
C THR A 46 2.60 5.42 2.44
N SER A 47 1.80 6.27 1.79
CA SER A 47 0.36 6.03 1.67
C SER A 47 -0.11 6.18 0.23
N SER A 48 -1.15 5.43 -0.13
CA SER A 48 -1.66 5.32 -1.50
C SER A 48 -1.90 6.67 -2.15
N TYR A 49 -2.72 7.51 -1.54
CA TYR A 49 -3.06 8.81 -2.13
C TYR A 49 -1.85 9.73 -2.33
N GLN A 50 -0.85 9.63 -1.44
CA GLN A 50 0.32 10.51 -1.49
C GLN A 50 1.30 10.18 -2.60
N ILE A 51 1.30 8.95 -3.11
CA ILE A 51 2.34 8.51 -4.05
C ILE A 51 1.82 7.86 -5.33
N GLU A 52 0.65 7.19 -5.29
CA GLU A 52 0.24 6.33 -6.42
C GLU A 52 -0.05 7.10 -7.70
N GLY A 53 -0.84 8.17 -7.63
CA GLY A 53 -1.39 8.78 -8.83
C GLY A 53 -2.42 7.88 -9.54
N ALA A 54 -2.51 7.96 -10.86
CA ALA A 54 -3.36 7.12 -11.69
C ALA A 54 -4.83 7.08 -11.20
N VAL A 55 -5.37 8.25 -10.82
CA VAL A 55 -6.66 8.34 -10.10
C VAL A 55 -7.87 7.97 -10.94
N GLU A 56 -7.75 7.99 -12.28
CA GLU A 56 -8.82 7.62 -13.21
C GLU A 56 -8.56 6.29 -13.94
N GLU A 57 -7.49 5.59 -13.57
CA GLU A 57 -7.11 4.35 -14.23
C GLU A 57 -7.73 3.11 -13.55
N ASP A 58 -7.91 2.05 -14.35
CA ASP A 58 -8.39 0.73 -13.92
C ASP A 58 -9.66 0.80 -13.06
N ALA A 59 -10.60 1.68 -13.48
CA ALA A 59 -11.87 1.90 -12.81
C ALA A 59 -11.77 2.25 -11.31
N ARG A 60 -10.65 2.83 -10.87
CA ARG A 60 -10.51 3.33 -9.51
C ARG A 60 -11.62 4.33 -9.18
N GLY A 61 -12.32 4.13 -8.09
CA GLY A 61 -13.29 5.09 -7.56
C GLY A 61 -12.62 6.30 -6.91
N LYS A 62 -13.38 7.38 -6.74
CA LYS A 62 -12.89 8.57 -6.03
C LYS A 62 -12.79 8.31 -4.53
N SER A 63 -11.73 8.81 -3.90
CA SER A 63 -11.61 8.96 -2.46
C SER A 63 -12.03 10.36 -2.00
N ILE A 64 -12.16 10.53 -0.68
CA ILE A 64 -12.42 11.85 -0.09
C ILE A 64 -11.31 12.87 -0.42
N TRP A 65 -10.08 12.41 -0.61
CA TRP A 65 -8.95 13.26 -0.97
C TRP A 65 -9.03 13.74 -2.43
N ASP A 66 -9.52 12.89 -3.35
CA ASP A 66 -9.80 13.33 -4.73
C ASP A 66 -10.85 14.45 -4.72
N ALA A 67 -11.96 14.26 -4.01
CA ALA A 67 -13.01 15.28 -3.90
C ALA A 67 -12.51 16.56 -3.23
N PHE A 68 -11.71 16.44 -2.16
CA PHE A 68 -11.16 17.59 -1.44
C PHE A 68 -10.17 18.39 -2.29
N SER A 69 -9.21 17.73 -2.92
CA SER A 69 -8.14 18.41 -3.67
C SER A 69 -8.66 19.11 -4.93
N HIS A 70 -9.71 18.57 -5.56
CA HIS A 70 -10.37 19.21 -6.71
C HIS A 70 -11.36 20.31 -6.30
N THR A 71 -11.67 20.47 -5.04
CA THR A 71 -12.54 21.56 -4.57
C THR A 71 -11.75 22.87 -4.54
N ARG A 72 -12.18 23.84 -5.36
CA ARG A 72 -11.51 25.15 -5.47
C ARG A 72 -11.26 25.80 -4.10
N GLY A 73 -10.01 26.19 -3.87
CA GLY A 73 -9.59 26.92 -2.64
C GLY A 73 -9.33 26.04 -1.43
N ARG A 74 -9.45 24.71 -1.56
CA ARG A 74 -9.15 23.78 -0.46
C ARG A 74 -7.67 23.47 -0.36
N VAL A 75 -6.98 23.42 -1.49
CA VAL A 75 -5.54 23.12 -1.55
C VAL A 75 -4.80 24.34 -2.13
N LYS A 76 -3.66 24.68 -1.52
CA LYS A 76 -2.81 25.76 -2.02
C LYS A 76 -2.36 25.43 -3.45
N ASN A 77 -2.42 26.41 -4.33
CA ASN A 77 -2.11 26.31 -5.76
C ASN A 77 -3.03 25.35 -6.56
N GLY A 78 -4.00 24.68 -5.95
CA GLY A 78 -4.83 23.69 -6.60
C GLY A 78 -4.10 22.37 -6.85
N ASP A 79 -3.06 22.05 -6.09
CA ASP A 79 -2.31 20.80 -6.23
C ASP A 79 -3.22 19.60 -5.93
N THR A 80 -3.08 18.52 -6.70
CA THR A 80 -3.86 17.28 -6.57
C THR A 80 -2.98 16.06 -6.45
N GLY A 81 -3.57 14.92 -6.08
CA GLY A 81 -2.88 13.63 -6.06
C GLY A 81 -2.95 12.85 -7.38
N ASP A 82 -3.39 13.48 -8.49
CA ASP A 82 -3.70 12.78 -9.73
C ASP A 82 -2.52 12.05 -10.35
N VAL A 83 -1.34 12.64 -10.23
CA VAL A 83 -0.06 12.05 -10.65
C VAL A 83 0.80 11.68 -9.45
N ALA A 84 0.88 12.56 -8.43
CA ALA A 84 1.69 12.40 -7.23
C ALA A 84 3.16 12.01 -7.57
N CYS A 85 3.65 10.87 -7.07
CA CYS A 85 4.96 10.31 -7.42
C CYS A 85 4.87 9.30 -8.58
N ASP A 86 3.70 9.11 -9.14
CA ASP A 86 3.44 8.14 -10.22
C ASP A 86 3.82 6.70 -9.84
N HIS A 87 3.67 6.37 -8.56
CA HIS A 87 4.03 5.04 -8.03
C HIS A 87 3.24 3.92 -8.71
N TYR A 88 2.00 4.18 -9.14
CA TYR A 88 1.19 3.17 -9.82
C TYR A 88 1.87 2.61 -11.09
N HIS A 89 2.64 3.43 -11.81
CA HIS A 89 3.40 3.00 -12.98
C HIS A 89 4.86 2.68 -12.64
N ARG A 90 5.46 3.35 -11.66
CA ARG A 90 6.87 3.31 -11.33
C ARG A 90 7.21 2.48 -10.09
N TRP A 91 6.25 1.72 -9.55
CA TRP A 91 6.40 0.93 -8.31
C TRP A 91 7.63 0.01 -8.30
N HIS A 92 8.01 -0.52 -9.46
CA HIS A 92 9.18 -1.39 -9.58
C HIS A 92 10.50 -0.64 -9.38
N GLU A 93 10.60 0.61 -9.86
CA GLU A 93 11.75 1.50 -9.62
C GLU A 93 11.82 1.88 -8.13
N ASP A 94 10.67 2.19 -7.52
CA ASP A 94 10.61 2.55 -6.10
C ASP A 94 11.01 1.37 -5.20
N VAL A 95 10.61 0.13 -5.53
CA VAL A 95 11.05 -1.07 -4.80
C VAL A 95 12.56 -1.29 -4.98
N ASP A 96 13.11 -1.05 -6.16
CA ASP A 96 14.55 -1.14 -6.39
C ASP A 96 15.33 -0.09 -5.61
N LEU A 97 14.78 1.14 -5.49
CA LEU A 97 15.34 2.21 -4.66
C LEU A 97 15.35 1.82 -3.17
N LEU A 98 14.25 1.27 -2.64
CA LEU A 98 14.18 0.77 -1.27
C LEU A 98 15.24 -0.31 -1.00
N SER A 99 15.38 -1.27 -1.91
CA SER A 99 16.36 -2.34 -1.80
C SER A 99 17.79 -1.79 -1.82
N SER A 100 18.08 -0.82 -2.70
CA SER A 100 19.41 -0.18 -2.79
C SER A 100 19.74 0.67 -1.56
N GLY A 101 18.74 1.21 -0.89
CA GLY A 101 18.84 1.94 0.38
C GLY A 101 19.04 1.06 1.60
N ASN A 102 19.20 -0.26 1.43
CA ASN A 102 19.34 -1.24 2.52
C ASN A 102 18.17 -1.26 3.52
N PHE A 103 16.98 -0.86 3.09
CA PHE A 103 15.79 -1.09 3.90
C PHE A 103 15.46 -2.58 4.00
N THR A 104 14.86 -2.99 5.11
CA THR A 104 14.48 -4.37 5.39
C THR A 104 12.95 -4.55 5.42
N ALA A 105 12.22 -3.44 5.45
CA ALA A 105 10.77 -3.43 5.45
C ALA A 105 10.21 -2.22 4.68
N TYR A 106 9.02 -2.39 4.14
CA TYR A 106 8.26 -1.31 3.52
C TYR A 106 6.80 -1.37 3.97
N ARG A 107 6.34 -0.29 4.63
CA ARG A 107 4.95 -0.09 4.96
C ARG A 107 4.28 0.74 3.88
N PHE A 108 3.17 0.27 3.36
CA PHE A 108 2.36 1.00 2.38
C PHE A 108 0.87 0.78 2.65
N SER A 109 0.04 1.74 2.29
CA SER A 109 -1.41 1.54 2.33
C SER A 109 -1.96 1.17 0.95
N THR A 110 -3.07 0.44 0.94
CA THR A 110 -3.86 0.25 -0.27
C THR A 110 -4.82 1.42 -0.46
N ALA A 111 -5.08 1.82 -1.71
CA ALA A 111 -6.21 2.67 -2.04
C ALA A 111 -7.48 1.82 -2.00
N TRP A 112 -8.30 2.00 -0.98
CA TRP A 112 -9.57 1.26 -0.86
C TRP A 112 -10.41 1.40 -2.13
N SER A 113 -10.53 2.62 -2.66
CA SER A 113 -11.30 2.89 -3.89
C SER A 113 -10.70 2.28 -5.16
N ARG A 114 -9.44 1.82 -5.15
CA ARG A 114 -8.84 1.09 -6.27
C ARG A 114 -9.25 -0.38 -6.26
N ILE A 115 -9.47 -0.95 -5.07
CA ILE A 115 -9.88 -2.35 -4.91
C ILE A 115 -11.40 -2.48 -4.93
N LEU A 116 -12.10 -1.58 -4.27
CA LEU A 116 -13.55 -1.50 -4.18
C LEU A 116 -14.00 -0.09 -4.59
N PRO A 117 -14.23 0.17 -5.88
CA PRO A 117 -14.46 1.53 -6.42
C PRO A 117 -15.60 2.29 -5.74
N PHE A 118 -16.60 1.57 -5.25
CA PHE A 118 -17.75 2.13 -4.54
C PHE A 118 -17.67 1.94 -3.01
N GLY A 119 -16.51 1.51 -2.51
CA GLY A 119 -16.28 1.21 -1.09
C GLY A 119 -16.82 -0.16 -0.66
N THR A 120 -17.76 -0.71 -1.39
CA THR A 120 -18.39 -2.02 -1.17
C THR A 120 -18.73 -2.66 -2.52
N GLY A 121 -19.14 -3.93 -2.52
CA GLY A 121 -19.59 -4.64 -3.72
C GLY A 121 -18.47 -5.34 -4.47
N SER A 122 -18.44 -5.20 -5.79
CA SER A 122 -17.52 -5.97 -6.64
C SER A 122 -16.07 -5.48 -6.50
N ILE A 123 -15.16 -6.44 -6.45
CA ILE A 123 -13.71 -6.17 -6.45
C ILE A 123 -13.26 -5.79 -7.86
N GLU A 124 -12.51 -4.71 -7.97
CA GLU A 124 -11.75 -4.38 -9.18
C GLU A 124 -10.43 -5.16 -9.18
N HIS A 125 -10.36 -6.20 -9.98
CA HIS A 125 -9.24 -7.13 -9.99
C HIS A 125 -7.92 -6.48 -10.46
N ARG A 126 -7.96 -5.51 -11.37
CA ARG A 126 -6.74 -4.80 -11.83
C ARG A 126 -6.09 -4.03 -10.69
N GLY A 127 -6.91 -3.40 -9.84
CA GLY A 127 -6.42 -2.74 -8.63
C GLY A 127 -5.83 -3.71 -7.62
N LEU A 128 -6.45 -4.88 -7.44
CA LEU A 128 -5.92 -5.92 -6.56
C LEU A 128 -4.61 -6.52 -7.10
N ASP A 129 -4.56 -6.81 -8.40
CA ASP A 129 -3.37 -7.35 -9.09
C ASP A 129 -2.16 -6.39 -9.01
N PHE A 130 -2.39 -5.07 -8.92
CA PHE A 130 -1.32 -4.11 -8.68
C PHE A 130 -0.64 -4.36 -7.34
N TYR A 131 -1.40 -4.51 -6.26
CA TYR A 131 -0.84 -4.78 -4.93
C TYR A 131 -0.23 -6.17 -4.82
N ASP A 132 -0.78 -7.17 -5.50
CA ASP A 132 -0.19 -8.51 -5.57
C ASP A 132 1.22 -8.46 -6.19
N ARG A 133 1.37 -7.76 -7.33
CA ARG A 133 2.68 -7.58 -7.98
C ARG A 133 3.67 -6.80 -7.12
N LEU A 134 3.18 -5.77 -6.41
CA LEU A 134 4.01 -4.99 -5.48
C LEU A 134 4.54 -5.87 -4.35
N VAL A 135 3.66 -6.67 -3.72
CA VAL A 135 4.04 -7.60 -2.64
C VAL A 135 5.02 -8.65 -3.13
N ASP A 136 4.75 -9.28 -4.27
CA ASP A 136 5.64 -10.27 -4.89
C ASP A 136 7.06 -9.70 -5.13
N ARG A 137 7.14 -8.46 -5.63
CA ARG A 137 8.42 -7.79 -5.88
C ARG A 137 9.15 -7.46 -4.58
N LEU A 138 8.45 -6.97 -3.56
CA LEU A 138 9.04 -6.69 -2.25
C LEU A 138 9.67 -7.96 -1.65
N LEU A 139 8.92 -9.07 -1.67
CA LEU A 139 9.39 -10.36 -1.18
C LEU A 139 10.59 -10.88 -2.00
N ALA A 140 10.56 -10.74 -3.32
CA ALA A 140 11.67 -11.13 -4.20
C ALA A 140 12.95 -10.32 -3.92
N LYS A 141 12.82 -9.08 -3.42
CA LYS A 141 13.93 -8.21 -3.01
C LYS A 141 14.34 -8.39 -1.54
N GLY A 142 13.73 -9.31 -0.81
CA GLY A 142 13.99 -9.53 0.61
C GLY A 142 13.43 -8.45 1.54
N LEU A 143 12.56 -7.58 1.02
CA LEU A 143 11.87 -6.56 1.79
C LEU A 143 10.62 -7.15 2.44
N ARG A 144 10.41 -6.86 3.72
CA ARG A 144 9.21 -7.28 4.47
C ARG A 144 8.07 -6.32 4.18
N PRO A 145 6.97 -6.75 3.53
CA PRO A 145 5.81 -5.89 3.29
C PRO A 145 4.99 -5.72 4.57
N TRP A 146 4.60 -4.49 4.87
CA TRP A 146 3.68 -4.13 5.94
C TRP A 146 2.49 -3.40 5.33
N LEU A 147 1.44 -4.15 5.06
CA LEU A 147 0.23 -3.63 4.42
C LEU A 147 -0.67 -2.93 5.43
N CYS A 148 -1.08 -1.71 5.10
CA CYS A 148 -2.10 -0.95 5.79
C CYS A 148 -3.36 -0.90 4.91
N LEU A 149 -4.46 -1.47 5.39
CA LEU A 149 -5.68 -1.58 4.59
C LEU A 149 -6.40 -0.24 4.37
N TYR A 150 -6.18 0.73 5.24
CA TYR A 150 -6.79 2.05 5.16
C TYR A 150 -5.87 3.11 5.74
N GLN A 151 -5.67 4.20 5.02
CA GLN A 151 -4.99 5.39 5.53
C GLN A 151 -5.60 6.67 4.93
N TRP A 152 -6.71 7.14 5.56
CA TRP A 152 -7.35 8.44 5.31
C TRP A 152 -8.03 8.61 3.94
N ASP A 153 -7.96 7.66 3.05
CA ASP A 153 -8.48 7.71 1.68
C ASP A 153 -9.81 6.96 1.54
N LEU A 154 -10.77 7.28 2.43
CA LEU A 154 -12.10 6.70 2.40
C LEU A 154 -12.74 6.90 1.01
N PRO A 155 -13.33 5.84 0.41
CA PRO A 155 -14.12 6.01 -0.82
C PRO A 155 -15.18 7.08 -0.65
N GLN A 156 -15.25 8.01 -1.63
CA GLN A 156 -16.17 9.13 -1.60
C GLN A 156 -17.63 8.70 -1.47
N THR A 157 -17.99 7.58 -2.10
CA THR A 157 -19.33 6.99 -2.00
C THR A 157 -19.71 6.57 -0.57
N LEU A 158 -18.74 6.13 0.24
CA LEU A 158 -18.98 5.83 1.66
C LEU A 158 -19.12 7.13 2.46
N GLN A 159 -18.31 8.15 2.16
CA GLN A 159 -18.43 9.46 2.78
C GLN A 159 -19.81 10.08 2.55
N GLU A 160 -20.34 9.97 1.33
CA GLU A 160 -21.68 10.47 0.97
C GLU A 160 -22.82 9.74 1.69
N ARG A 161 -22.56 8.53 2.19
CA ARG A 161 -23.50 7.75 3.01
C ARG A 161 -23.33 8.00 4.51
N GLY A 162 -22.49 8.97 4.92
CA GLY A 162 -22.22 9.31 6.32
C GLY A 162 -20.84 8.93 6.83
N GLY A 163 -20.04 8.23 6.04
CA GLY A 163 -18.67 7.86 6.37
C GLY A 163 -18.59 7.03 7.66
N TRP A 164 -17.69 7.41 8.54
CA TRP A 164 -17.48 6.76 9.85
C TRP A 164 -18.52 7.12 10.91
N LEU A 165 -19.50 7.97 10.59
CA LEU A 165 -20.57 8.40 11.49
C LEU A 165 -21.89 7.63 11.28
N CYS A 166 -21.91 6.68 10.33
CA CYS A 166 -23.04 5.77 10.13
C CYS A 166 -22.98 4.60 11.12
N ASP A 167 -24.13 4.30 11.74
CA ASP A 167 -24.37 3.04 12.46
C ASP A 167 -24.56 1.86 11.50
#